data_4aa0915f6fdf7777a419936a3079257d
#
_entry.id   4aa0915f6fdf7777a419936a3079257d
#
_cell.length_a   1.000
_cell.length_b   1.000
_cell.length_c   1.000
_cell.angle_alpha   90.00
_cell.angle_beta   90.00
_cell.angle_gamma   90.00
#
_symmetry.space_group_name_H-M   'P 1'
#
loop_
_entity.id
_entity.type
_entity.pdbx_description
1 polymer ?
#
loop_
_entity_poly.entity_id
_entity_poly.type
_entity_poly.pdbx_seq_one_letter_code
_entity_poly.pdbx_strand_id
1 'polypeptide(L)'
;MRKYIQGAFRQFCFLMIAPLLIAFAGPAAFAQLTKVGKGEGRVDIVAWPGYIERGETMKEFDWVTKFEEATGCMVKVKTANTSDEMVALMNEGGFDLVTASGDASLRLIAGKRVQPINTSLIPSWSTVDERLKNAPWHTVNGVHYGTPYMWGPNVLMYNKNVFGDKPPTSWNVVFEPMNLPDGKPNEGRVQAYDGPIHVADAANYLMYHKPELGIKSPYELNQEQYADALDLLRQQRKLVSRYWHDAFIQMDDFKNEGMVASGSWPFQVNLLASEKQPVASVIPVEGATGWADTTMMHADSEHPNCAYMWMEHSLASNLQSDLSVWFGANPAVPAACTDGRGMQTAEGCTLNGLDDFEKIKFWTTPVSRCKSQDECVPYYRWVSDYIGVIGGR
;
A
#
# COMPACT_ATOMS: atom_id res chain seq x y z
N MET A 1 -86.28 44.79 29.47
CA MET A 1 -87.12 44.56 28.29
C MET A 1 -86.41 43.78 27.24
N ARG A 2 -86.99 42.65 26.84
CA ARG A 2 -86.92 41.91 25.56
C ARG A 2 -85.52 41.88 24.83
N LYS A 3 -84.95 40.66 24.74
CA LYS A 3 -85.06 39.66 23.69
C LYS A 3 -84.20 40.00 22.43
N TYR A 4 -83.32 39.19 22.01
CA TYR A 4 -83.49 38.09 21.06
C TYR A 4 -82.28 37.17 21.00
N ILE A 5 -82.53 35.88 20.97
CA ILE A 5 -81.65 34.76 20.72
C ILE A 5 -81.45 34.64 19.21
N GLN A 6 -80.24 34.48 18.72
CA GLN A 6 -79.98 33.79 17.44
C GLN A 6 -78.75 32.93 17.55
N GLY A 7 -79.01 31.64 17.32
CA GLY A 7 -77.99 30.61 17.32
C GLY A 7 -77.20 30.65 16.03
N ALA A 8 -75.94 30.41 16.15
CA ALA A 8 -75.03 30.16 15.01
C ALA A 8 -74.52 28.72 15.12
N PHE A 9 -74.94 27.92 14.15
CA PHE A 9 -74.38 26.58 13.89
C PHE A 9 -72.89 26.63 13.68
N ARG A 10 -72.11 25.99 14.53
CA ARG A 10 -70.69 25.72 14.30
C ARG A 10 -70.55 24.41 13.51
N GLN A 11 -70.26 24.51 12.22
CA GLN A 11 -69.73 23.40 11.41
C GLN A 11 -68.34 23.04 11.88
N PHE A 12 -68.22 21.85 12.44
CA PHE A 12 -66.92 21.21 12.70
C PHE A 12 -66.34 20.63 11.37
N CYS A 13 -65.42 21.31 10.75
CA CYS A 13 -64.57 20.72 9.71
C CYS A 13 -63.57 19.76 10.37
N PHE A 14 -63.75 18.46 10.23
CA PHE A 14 -62.77 17.45 10.51
C PHE A 14 -61.72 17.50 9.41
N LEU A 15 -60.54 18.14 9.68
CA LEU A 15 -59.35 17.97 8.87
C LEU A 15 -58.80 16.56 9.16
N MET A 16 -58.96 15.63 8.22
CA MET A 16 -58.21 14.39 8.19
C MET A 16 -56.74 14.72 7.87
N ILE A 17 -55.89 14.70 8.88
CA ILE A 17 -54.43 14.71 8.69
C ILE A 17 -54.04 13.28 8.32
N ALA A 18 -53.80 13.02 7.03
CA ALA A 18 -53.19 11.79 6.58
C ALA A 18 -51.71 11.78 7.07
N PRO A 19 -51.24 10.73 7.74
CA PRO A 19 -49.82 10.65 8.10
C PRO A 19 -49.00 10.46 6.81
N LEU A 20 -48.20 11.46 6.49
CA LEU A 20 -47.18 11.36 5.46
C LEU A 20 -46.08 10.39 5.97
N LEU A 21 -46.13 9.13 5.53
CA LEU A 21 -45.07 8.17 5.73
C LEU A 21 -43.88 8.65 4.93
N ILE A 22 -42.99 9.41 5.58
CA ILE A 22 -41.63 9.67 5.06
C ILE A 22 -40.89 8.35 5.17
N ALA A 23 -40.81 7.62 4.07
CA ALA A 23 -39.89 6.51 3.95
C ALA A 23 -38.49 7.09 4.04
N PHE A 24 -37.82 6.94 5.17
CA PHE A 24 -36.40 7.11 5.28
C PHE A 24 -35.75 6.02 4.38
N ALA A 25 -35.35 6.38 3.18
CA ALA A 25 -34.40 5.58 2.41
C ALA A 25 -33.12 5.55 3.25
N GLY A 26 -32.89 4.47 3.99
CA GLY A 26 -31.61 4.17 4.60
C GLY A 26 -30.56 4.19 3.49
N PRO A 27 -29.28 4.44 3.81
CA PRO A 27 -28.21 4.37 2.83
C PRO A 27 -28.34 3.01 2.13
N ALA A 28 -28.43 3.03 0.80
CA ALA A 28 -28.45 1.82 -0.01
C ALA A 28 -27.18 1.02 0.36
N ALA A 29 -27.35 -0.07 1.08
CA ALA A 29 -26.29 -1.04 1.22
C ALA A 29 -26.02 -1.51 -0.22
N PHE A 30 -24.82 -1.21 -0.75
CA PHE A 30 -24.43 -1.70 -2.06
C PHE A 30 -24.60 -3.22 -2.04
N ALA A 31 -25.50 -3.72 -2.87
CA ALA A 31 -25.72 -5.16 -2.97
C ALA A 31 -24.45 -5.74 -3.58
N GLN A 32 -23.67 -6.42 -2.75
CA GLN A 32 -22.47 -7.15 -3.20
C GLN A 32 -22.85 -8.04 -4.38
N LEU A 33 -22.06 -8.00 -5.46
CA LEU A 33 -22.28 -8.85 -6.64
C LEU A 33 -22.35 -10.31 -6.23
N THR A 34 -23.36 -11.02 -6.74
CA THR A 34 -23.54 -12.48 -6.52
C THR A 34 -23.11 -13.29 -7.74
N LYS A 35 -22.88 -12.63 -8.89
CA LYS A 35 -22.40 -13.25 -10.12
C LYS A 35 -21.72 -12.20 -10.98
N VAL A 36 -20.58 -12.53 -11.56
CA VAL A 36 -19.92 -11.72 -12.59
C VAL A 36 -20.71 -11.85 -13.88
N GLY A 37 -21.17 -10.72 -14.41
CA GLY A 37 -21.92 -10.62 -15.67
C GLY A 37 -21.03 -10.24 -16.84
N LYS A 38 -21.61 -9.62 -17.86
CA LYS A 38 -20.87 -9.01 -18.97
C LYS A 38 -20.14 -7.77 -18.45
N GLY A 39 -18.89 -7.60 -18.86
CA GLY A 39 -18.11 -6.41 -18.52
C GLY A 39 -18.73 -5.13 -19.08
N GLU A 40 -18.54 -4.05 -18.36
CA GLU A 40 -19.06 -2.71 -18.70
C GLU A 40 -18.23 -2.01 -19.78
N GLY A 41 -17.13 -2.67 -20.24
CA GLY A 41 -16.27 -2.19 -21.31
C GLY A 41 -15.08 -1.36 -20.85
N ARG A 42 -14.93 -1.12 -19.54
CA ARG A 42 -13.84 -0.32 -19.00
C ARG A 42 -13.58 -0.69 -17.52
N VAL A 43 -12.35 -0.46 -17.07
CA VAL A 43 -11.98 -0.44 -15.65
C VAL A 43 -10.92 0.64 -15.40
N ASP A 44 -11.15 1.52 -14.44
CA ASP A 44 -10.26 2.60 -14.05
C ASP A 44 -9.53 2.22 -12.75
N ILE A 45 -8.20 2.17 -12.80
CA ILE A 45 -7.36 1.64 -11.72
C ILE A 45 -6.39 2.70 -11.23
N VAL A 46 -6.40 2.98 -9.92
CA VAL A 46 -5.31 3.70 -9.25
C VAL A 46 -4.23 2.68 -8.88
N ALA A 47 -3.00 2.89 -9.32
CA ALA A 47 -1.92 1.94 -9.14
C ALA A 47 -0.57 2.60 -8.86
N TRP A 48 0.33 1.86 -8.22
CA TRP A 48 1.74 2.22 -8.15
C TRP A 48 2.39 2.23 -9.54
N PRO A 49 3.46 3.03 -9.74
CA PRO A 49 4.29 2.93 -10.95
C PRO A 49 4.77 1.49 -11.19
N GLY A 50 4.64 1.00 -12.41
CA GLY A 50 5.07 -0.35 -12.77
C GLY A 50 4.11 -1.50 -12.41
N TYR A 51 2.95 -1.22 -11.80
CA TYR A 51 1.99 -2.28 -11.42
C TYR A 51 1.11 -2.75 -12.57
N ILE A 52 0.83 -1.90 -13.52
CA ILE A 52 -0.12 -2.17 -14.62
C ILE A 52 0.62 -1.89 -15.95
N GLU A 53 1.26 -2.92 -16.48
CA GLU A 53 2.11 -2.79 -17.65
C GLU A 53 1.42 -3.30 -18.93
N ARG A 54 1.66 -2.56 -20.02
CA ARG A 54 1.12 -2.80 -21.37
C ARG A 54 2.24 -3.03 -22.39
N GLY A 55 3.44 -3.39 -21.94
CA GLY A 55 4.61 -3.55 -22.80
C GLY A 55 5.19 -2.23 -23.33
N GLU A 56 4.83 -1.09 -22.72
CA GLU A 56 5.33 0.22 -23.14
C GLU A 56 6.75 0.48 -22.66
N THR A 57 7.06 0.04 -21.45
CA THR A 57 8.40 0.14 -20.86
C THR A 57 9.33 -0.95 -21.40
N MET A 58 8.87 -2.21 -21.34
CA MET A 58 9.54 -3.38 -21.89
C MET A 58 8.50 -4.30 -22.49
N LYS A 59 8.69 -4.70 -23.77
CA LYS A 59 7.67 -5.40 -24.57
C LYS A 59 7.22 -6.76 -24.01
N GLU A 60 8.11 -7.42 -23.29
CA GLU A 60 7.85 -8.71 -22.64
C GLU A 60 6.89 -8.61 -21.45
N PHE A 61 6.73 -7.41 -20.85
CA PHE A 61 5.85 -7.19 -19.70
C PHE A 61 4.54 -6.55 -20.16
N ASP A 62 3.62 -7.39 -20.60
CA ASP A 62 2.26 -6.99 -21.01
C ASP A 62 1.23 -7.98 -20.51
N TRP A 63 0.53 -7.61 -19.47
CA TRP A 63 -0.63 -8.36 -18.94
C TRP A 63 -1.95 -7.64 -19.14
N VAL A 64 -1.92 -6.40 -19.64
CA VAL A 64 -3.12 -5.61 -19.90
C VAL A 64 -3.77 -5.97 -21.22
N THR A 65 -3.00 -6.03 -22.32
CA THR A 65 -3.56 -6.28 -23.65
C THR A 65 -4.35 -7.58 -23.72
N LYS A 66 -3.80 -8.66 -23.15
CA LYS A 66 -4.50 -9.97 -23.09
C LYS A 66 -5.81 -9.92 -22.30
N PHE A 67 -5.85 -9.13 -21.22
CA PHE A 67 -7.07 -8.91 -20.45
C PHE A 67 -8.14 -8.19 -21.26
N GLU A 68 -7.76 -7.10 -21.94
CA GLU A 68 -8.66 -6.30 -22.78
C GLU A 68 -9.25 -7.13 -23.92
N GLU A 69 -8.40 -7.91 -24.61
CA GLU A 69 -8.82 -8.81 -25.71
C GLU A 69 -9.80 -9.89 -25.21
N ALA A 70 -9.54 -10.47 -24.04
CA ALA A 70 -10.36 -11.54 -23.50
C ALA A 70 -11.70 -11.07 -22.95
N THR A 71 -11.77 -9.87 -22.38
CA THR A 71 -12.93 -9.40 -21.61
C THR A 71 -13.69 -8.25 -22.28
N GLY A 72 -13.02 -7.50 -23.16
CA GLY A 72 -13.55 -6.24 -23.70
C GLY A 72 -13.52 -5.08 -22.69
N CYS A 73 -12.90 -5.27 -21.50
CA CYS A 73 -12.75 -4.25 -20.47
C CYS A 73 -11.46 -3.45 -20.70
N MET A 74 -11.55 -2.25 -21.25
CA MET A 74 -10.40 -1.36 -21.44
C MET A 74 -9.84 -0.88 -20.12
N VAL A 75 -8.55 -1.07 -19.87
CA VAL A 75 -7.87 -0.66 -18.64
C VAL A 75 -7.36 0.78 -18.76
N LYS A 76 -7.76 1.62 -17.81
CA LYS A 76 -7.19 2.95 -17.63
C LYS A 76 -6.49 3.05 -16.30
N VAL A 77 -5.28 3.59 -16.31
CA VAL A 77 -4.44 3.68 -15.11
C VAL A 77 -4.22 5.13 -14.74
N LYS A 78 -4.42 5.42 -13.46
CA LYS A 78 -3.94 6.62 -12.79
C LYS A 78 -2.84 6.19 -11.82
N THR A 79 -1.60 6.57 -12.11
CA THR A 79 -0.47 6.31 -11.24
C THR A 79 -0.51 7.22 -10.01
N ALA A 80 -0.23 6.66 -8.85
CA ALA A 80 0.00 7.36 -7.59
C ALA A 80 1.34 6.90 -6.99
N ASN A 81 2.09 7.84 -6.44
CA ASN A 81 3.46 7.60 -5.95
C ASN A 81 3.52 7.34 -4.44
N THR A 82 2.44 7.62 -3.70
CA THR A 82 2.34 7.43 -2.25
C THR A 82 0.99 6.86 -1.84
N SER A 83 0.96 6.19 -0.69
CA SER A 83 -0.29 5.75 -0.06
C SER A 83 -1.26 6.90 0.21
N ASP A 84 -0.75 8.08 0.58
CA ASP A 84 -1.57 9.26 0.83
C ASP A 84 -2.22 9.79 -0.46
N GLU A 85 -1.49 9.79 -1.58
CA GLU A 85 -2.04 10.14 -2.89
C GLU A 85 -3.14 9.14 -3.33
N MET A 86 -2.94 7.83 -3.11
CA MET A 86 -3.96 6.82 -3.38
C MET A 86 -5.24 7.07 -2.58
N VAL A 87 -5.11 7.36 -1.28
CA VAL A 87 -6.26 7.67 -0.44
C VAL A 87 -6.96 8.94 -0.90
N ALA A 88 -6.22 9.96 -1.32
CA ALA A 88 -6.80 11.21 -1.86
C ALA A 88 -7.60 10.94 -3.14
N LEU A 89 -7.02 10.25 -4.12
CA LEU A 89 -7.68 9.88 -5.38
C LEU A 89 -8.94 9.05 -5.15
N MET A 90 -8.88 8.07 -4.25
CA MET A 90 -10.06 7.26 -3.90
C MET A 90 -11.14 8.05 -3.14
N ASN A 91 -10.76 9.14 -2.45
CA ASN A 91 -11.72 10.07 -1.85
C ASN A 91 -12.39 10.98 -2.89
N GLU A 92 -11.67 11.35 -3.95
CA GLU A 92 -12.21 12.11 -5.08
C GLU A 92 -13.20 11.26 -5.90
N GLY A 93 -12.96 9.95 -6.00
CA GLY A 93 -13.79 9.00 -6.74
C GLY A 93 -13.49 8.98 -8.25
N GLY A 94 -14.36 8.29 -9.02
CA GLY A 94 -14.20 8.14 -10.46
C GLY A 94 -13.22 7.02 -10.86
N PHE A 95 -12.87 6.14 -9.92
CA PHE A 95 -12.06 4.94 -10.13
C PHE A 95 -12.82 3.70 -9.67
N ASP A 96 -12.51 2.57 -10.27
CA ASP A 96 -13.09 1.27 -9.92
C ASP A 96 -12.22 0.51 -8.93
N LEU A 97 -10.91 0.53 -9.13
CA LEU A 97 -9.95 -0.23 -8.36
C LEU A 97 -8.79 0.65 -7.86
N VAL A 98 -8.19 0.20 -6.78
CA VAL A 98 -6.91 0.70 -6.28
C VAL A 98 -6.03 -0.47 -5.86
N THR A 99 -4.72 -0.39 -6.12
CA THR A 99 -3.72 -1.32 -5.58
C THR A 99 -3.04 -0.67 -4.39
N ALA A 100 -3.54 -0.94 -3.19
CA ALA A 100 -3.16 -0.21 -1.98
C ALA A 100 -2.32 -1.05 -1.02
N SER A 101 -1.26 -0.47 -0.47
CA SER A 101 -0.49 -1.03 0.64
C SER A 101 -1.27 -0.96 1.96
N GLY A 102 -0.86 -1.74 2.95
CA GLY A 102 -1.61 -1.93 4.18
C GLY A 102 -1.88 -0.67 5.01
N ASP A 103 -1.05 0.34 4.90
CA ASP A 103 -1.25 1.64 5.54
C ASP A 103 -2.34 2.48 4.85
N ALA A 104 -2.56 2.31 3.54
CA ALA A 104 -3.65 2.94 2.81
C ALA A 104 -4.95 2.13 2.89
N SER A 105 -4.88 0.80 2.73
CA SER A 105 -6.06 -0.07 2.65
C SER A 105 -6.95 0.03 3.89
N LEU A 106 -6.37 0.04 5.09
CA LEU A 106 -7.14 0.18 6.33
C LEU A 106 -7.83 1.55 6.44
N ARG A 107 -7.21 2.62 5.94
CA ARG A 107 -7.84 3.96 5.88
C ARG A 107 -9.01 4.00 4.91
N LEU A 108 -8.85 3.36 3.74
CA LEU A 108 -9.91 3.25 2.74
C LEU A 108 -11.11 2.43 3.26
N ILE A 109 -10.86 1.35 3.98
CA ILE A 109 -11.90 0.55 4.65
C ILE A 109 -12.61 1.37 5.71
N ALA A 110 -11.87 2.01 6.62
CA ALA A 110 -12.43 2.83 7.69
C ALA A 110 -13.21 4.04 7.14
N GLY A 111 -12.71 4.66 6.07
CA GLY A 111 -13.35 5.76 5.35
C GLY A 111 -14.53 5.34 4.46
N LYS A 112 -14.82 4.03 4.36
CA LYS A 112 -15.87 3.46 3.48
C LYS A 112 -15.70 3.86 2.01
N ARG A 113 -14.45 3.98 1.56
CA ARG A 113 -14.11 4.28 0.16
C ARG A 113 -13.99 3.03 -0.69
N VAL A 114 -13.85 1.89 -0.05
CA VAL A 114 -13.84 0.58 -0.70
C VAL A 114 -14.95 -0.28 -0.13
N GLN A 115 -15.45 -1.21 -0.94
CA GLN A 115 -16.53 -2.12 -0.58
C GLN A 115 -15.99 -3.54 -0.32
N PRO A 116 -16.73 -4.35 0.47
CA PRO A 116 -16.45 -5.77 0.58
C PRO A 116 -16.47 -6.47 -0.77
N ILE A 117 -15.56 -7.43 -0.97
CA ILE A 117 -15.57 -8.29 -2.14
C ILE A 117 -16.15 -9.67 -1.84
N ASN A 118 -16.76 -10.27 -2.85
CA ASN A 118 -17.21 -11.66 -2.80
C ASN A 118 -16.14 -12.58 -3.41
N THR A 119 -15.33 -13.20 -2.57
CA THR A 119 -14.23 -14.06 -2.99
C THR A 119 -14.69 -15.30 -3.75
N SER A 120 -15.97 -15.73 -3.62
CA SER A 120 -16.53 -16.82 -4.40
C SER A 120 -16.68 -16.52 -5.90
N LEU A 121 -16.61 -15.23 -6.28
CA LEU A 121 -16.61 -14.76 -7.68
C LEU A 121 -15.22 -14.73 -8.30
N ILE A 122 -14.19 -15.08 -7.54
CA ILE A 122 -12.78 -15.07 -7.93
C ILE A 122 -12.24 -16.50 -7.78
N PRO A 123 -12.39 -17.37 -8.79
CA PRO A 123 -11.95 -18.76 -8.74
C PRO A 123 -10.48 -18.94 -8.30
N SER A 124 -9.60 -18.05 -8.76
CA SER A 124 -8.19 -18.05 -8.40
C SER A 124 -7.91 -17.65 -6.93
N TRP A 125 -8.92 -17.22 -6.16
CA TRP A 125 -8.77 -17.00 -4.72
C TRP A 125 -8.22 -18.23 -3.99
N SER A 126 -8.57 -19.42 -4.45
CA SER A 126 -8.09 -20.68 -3.86
C SER A 126 -6.57 -20.86 -3.97
N THR A 127 -5.92 -20.21 -4.94
CA THR A 127 -4.46 -20.33 -5.20
C THR A 127 -3.62 -19.27 -4.49
N VAL A 128 -4.24 -18.31 -3.83
CA VAL A 128 -3.56 -17.27 -3.06
C VAL A 128 -2.85 -17.88 -1.86
N ASP A 129 -1.67 -17.36 -1.54
CA ASP A 129 -0.89 -17.74 -0.36
C ASP A 129 -1.73 -17.62 0.92
N GLU A 130 -1.77 -18.69 1.72
CA GLU A 130 -2.58 -18.72 2.96
C GLU A 130 -2.20 -17.62 3.95
N ARG A 131 -0.93 -17.18 3.94
CA ARG A 131 -0.44 -16.06 4.77
C ARG A 131 -1.08 -14.73 4.40
N LEU A 132 -1.54 -14.58 3.15
CA LEU A 132 -2.13 -13.37 2.60
C LEU A 132 -3.66 -13.38 2.59
N LYS A 133 -4.32 -14.55 2.48
CA LYS A 133 -5.78 -14.65 2.33
C LYS A 133 -6.57 -13.86 3.38
N ASN A 134 -6.14 -13.95 4.64
CA ASN A 134 -6.82 -13.31 5.77
C ASN A 134 -5.96 -12.21 6.42
N ALA A 135 -5.07 -11.62 5.66
CA ALA A 135 -4.16 -10.63 6.18
C ALA A 135 -4.91 -9.40 6.76
N PRO A 136 -4.46 -8.88 7.92
CA PRO A 136 -5.22 -7.88 8.69
C PRO A 136 -5.33 -6.51 8.00
N TRP A 137 -4.54 -6.25 6.97
CA TRP A 137 -4.58 -5.00 6.23
C TRP A 137 -5.69 -4.94 5.16
N HIS A 138 -6.31 -6.06 4.81
CA HIS A 138 -7.46 -6.08 3.90
C HIS A 138 -8.64 -6.95 4.37
N THR A 139 -8.49 -7.65 5.51
CA THR A 139 -9.56 -8.43 6.12
C THR A 139 -9.92 -7.86 7.48
N VAL A 140 -11.10 -7.27 7.59
CA VAL A 140 -11.57 -6.64 8.82
C VAL A 140 -12.83 -7.34 9.30
N ASN A 141 -12.83 -7.82 10.55
CA ASN A 141 -13.93 -8.60 11.15
C ASN A 141 -14.38 -9.78 10.28
N GLY A 142 -13.43 -10.48 9.64
CA GLY A 142 -13.71 -11.62 8.77
C GLY A 142 -14.27 -11.25 7.39
N VAL A 143 -14.34 -9.97 7.05
CA VAL A 143 -14.80 -9.47 5.75
C VAL A 143 -13.61 -9.10 4.88
N HIS A 144 -13.53 -9.63 3.67
CA HIS A 144 -12.49 -9.31 2.69
C HIS A 144 -12.86 -8.06 1.89
N TYR A 145 -11.88 -7.15 1.74
CA TYR A 145 -12.05 -5.89 1.01
C TYR A 145 -11.21 -5.80 -0.27
N GLY A 146 -10.50 -6.85 -0.61
CA GLY A 146 -9.71 -6.91 -1.84
C GLY A 146 -8.95 -8.21 -2.01
N THR A 147 -8.29 -8.36 -3.15
CA THR A 147 -7.42 -9.48 -3.48
C THR A 147 -5.96 -9.13 -3.27
N PRO A 148 -5.16 -9.97 -2.60
CA PRO A 148 -3.70 -9.77 -2.58
C PRO A 148 -3.15 -9.65 -4.00
N TYR A 149 -2.21 -8.72 -4.20
CA TYR A 149 -1.63 -8.45 -5.52
C TYR A 149 -0.18 -8.96 -5.60
N MET A 150 0.68 -8.43 -4.75
CA MET A 150 2.05 -8.89 -4.52
C MET A 150 2.57 -8.32 -3.21
N TRP A 151 3.74 -8.75 -2.76
CA TRP A 151 4.36 -8.27 -1.53
C TRP A 151 5.89 -8.27 -1.63
N GLY A 152 6.54 -7.47 -0.80
CA GLY A 152 7.98 -7.41 -0.76
C GLY A 152 8.51 -6.61 0.43
N PRO A 153 9.82 -6.78 0.73
CA PRO A 153 10.53 -5.96 1.71
C PRO A 153 10.86 -4.58 1.18
N ASN A 154 10.97 -3.61 2.07
CA ASN A 154 11.79 -2.44 1.83
C ASN A 154 13.25 -2.86 2.03
N VAL A 155 14.06 -2.75 0.99
CA VAL A 155 15.45 -3.22 1.01
C VAL A 155 16.42 -2.07 1.26
N LEU A 156 17.55 -2.36 1.85
CA LEU A 156 18.69 -1.45 1.89
C LEU A 156 19.46 -1.55 0.58
N MET A 157 19.18 -0.63 -0.35
CA MET A 157 19.95 -0.49 -1.59
C MET A 157 21.29 0.21 -1.31
N TYR A 158 22.37 -0.29 -1.90
CA TYR A 158 23.70 0.28 -1.72
C TYR A 158 24.54 0.26 -3.00
N ASN A 159 25.53 1.16 -3.08
CA ASN A 159 26.44 1.28 -4.21
C ASN A 159 27.66 0.36 -4.01
N LYS A 160 27.82 -0.65 -4.88
CA LYS A 160 28.93 -1.63 -4.84
C LYS A 160 30.31 -0.99 -5.00
N ASN A 161 30.42 0.15 -5.69
CA ASN A 161 31.71 0.84 -5.81
C ASN A 161 32.20 1.41 -4.47
N VAL A 162 31.30 1.63 -3.51
CA VAL A 162 31.64 2.10 -2.16
C VAL A 162 31.84 0.93 -1.19
N PHE A 163 30.95 -0.06 -1.24
CA PHE A 163 30.94 -1.16 -0.27
C PHE A 163 31.76 -2.37 -0.71
N GLY A 164 32.08 -2.50 -2.03
CA GLY A 164 32.84 -3.63 -2.57
C GLY A 164 32.15 -4.97 -2.26
N ASP A 165 32.95 -5.93 -1.81
CA ASP A 165 32.48 -7.28 -1.43
C ASP A 165 31.94 -7.34 0.02
N LYS A 166 31.83 -6.21 0.70
CA LYS A 166 31.32 -6.12 2.08
C LYS A 166 30.03 -5.29 2.12
N PRO A 167 28.88 -5.88 1.78
CA PRO A 167 27.61 -5.19 1.84
C PRO A 167 27.33 -4.65 3.25
N PRO A 168 26.57 -3.55 3.39
CA PRO A 168 26.11 -3.08 4.69
C PRO A 168 25.22 -4.15 5.32
N THR A 169 25.39 -4.39 6.62
CA THR A 169 24.65 -5.43 7.36
C THR A 169 23.57 -4.85 8.27
N SER A 170 23.47 -3.53 8.38
CA SER A 170 22.56 -2.82 9.26
C SER A 170 22.03 -1.56 8.59
N TRP A 171 20.82 -1.16 8.97
CA TRP A 171 20.22 0.12 8.60
C TRP A 171 20.98 1.33 9.18
N ASN A 172 21.95 1.13 10.08
CA ASN A 172 22.75 2.22 10.64
C ASN A 172 23.39 3.12 9.58
N VAL A 173 23.70 2.57 8.39
CA VAL A 173 24.28 3.35 7.27
C VAL A 173 23.38 4.51 6.82
N VAL A 174 22.08 4.41 7.02
CA VAL A 174 21.12 5.47 6.68
C VAL A 174 20.57 6.21 7.92
N PHE A 175 20.79 5.69 9.12
CA PHE A 175 20.29 6.31 10.36
C PHE A 175 21.36 7.01 11.19
N GLU A 176 22.62 6.57 11.10
CA GLU A 176 23.69 7.07 11.96
C GLU A 176 24.86 7.68 11.16
N PRO A 177 25.50 8.76 11.68
CA PRO A 177 26.68 9.31 11.04
C PRO A 177 27.85 8.32 11.14
N MET A 178 28.47 8.01 9.99
CA MET A 178 29.62 7.11 9.94
C MET A 178 30.52 7.38 8.74
N ASN A 179 31.76 6.91 8.84
CA ASN A 179 32.64 6.79 7.67
C ASN A 179 32.34 5.49 6.93
N LEU A 180 32.19 5.58 5.61
CA LEU A 180 31.94 4.45 4.72
C LEU A 180 33.25 3.76 4.32
N PRO A 181 33.22 2.56 3.70
CA PRO A 181 34.41 1.84 3.28
C PRO A 181 35.35 2.62 2.33
N ASP A 182 34.82 3.62 1.60
CA ASP A 182 35.61 4.53 0.77
C ASP A 182 36.33 5.63 1.56
N GLY A 183 36.24 5.62 2.89
CA GLY A 183 36.88 6.58 3.79
C GLY A 183 36.13 7.93 3.91
N LYS A 184 34.99 8.10 3.24
CA LYS A 184 34.20 9.33 3.28
C LYS A 184 32.97 9.18 4.20
N PRO A 185 32.43 10.29 4.77
CA PRO A 185 31.22 10.22 5.57
C PRO A 185 30.01 9.87 4.70
N ASN A 186 28.97 9.31 5.33
CA ASN A 186 27.68 9.07 4.68
C ASN A 186 26.82 10.34 4.59
N GLU A 187 27.16 11.41 5.27
CA GLU A 187 26.43 12.69 5.24
C GLU A 187 26.30 13.24 3.82
N GLY A 188 25.06 13.59 3.42
CA GLY A 188 24.73 14.07 2.09
C GLY A 188 24.79 13.01 0.98
N ARG A 189 25.01 11.73 1.33
CA ARG A 189 25.17 10.63 0.37
C ARG A 189 24.14 9.52 0.54
N VAL A 190 23.21 9.68 1.45
CA VAL A 190 22.12 8.72 1.69
C VAL A 190 20.78 9.34 1.38
N GLN A 191 19.81 8.49 1.08
CA GLN A 191 18.44 8.88 0.84
C GLN A 191 17.49 8.08 1.73
N ALA A 192 16.27 8.57 1.92
CA ALA A 192 15.20 7.90 2.63
C ALA A 192 13.86 8.11 1.91
N TYR A 193 12.91 7.21 2.17
CA TYR A 193 11.56 7.33 1.61
C TYR A 193 10.83 8.55 2.20
N ASP A 194 10.17 9.31 1.35
CA ASP A 194 9.35 10.48 1.71
C ASP A 194 7.91 10.06 1.98
N GLY A 195 7.65 9.63 3.20
CA GLY A 195 6.30 9.29 3.64
C GLY A 195 6.24 9.16 5.16
N PRO A 196 5.14 9.54 5.81
CA PRO A 196 4.99 9.44 7.26
C PRO A 196 5.21 8.04 7.80
N ILE A 197 4.98 7.01 6.97
CA ILE A 197 5.21 5.61 7.32
C ILE A 197 6.70 5.30 7.58
N HIS A 198 7.62 6.17 7.13
CA HIS A 198 9.06 6.06 7.41
C HIS A 198 9.39 6.13 8.93
N VAL A 199 8.48 6.66 9.75
CA VAL A 199 8.59 6.56 11.21
C VAL A 199 8.64 5.10 11.66
N ALA A 200 7.96 4.18 10.95
CA ALA A 200 8.01 2.76 11.26
C ALA A 200 9.37 2.14 10.94
N ASP A 201 10.11 2.65 9.95
CA ASP A 201 11.48 2.20 9.65
C ASP A 201 12.41 2.56 10.81
N ALA A 202 12.29 3.79 11.33
CA ALA A 202 13.02 4.22 12.52
C ALA A 202 12.65 3.38 13.75
N ALA A 203 11.36 3.10 13.95
CA ALA A 203 10.89 2.26 15.04
C ALA A 203 11.40 0.81 14.92
N ASN A 204 11.42 0.24 13.70
CA ASN A 204 11.98 -1.09 13.45
C ASN A 204 13.48 -1.14 13.78
N TYR A 205 14.23 -0.11 13.40
CA TYR A 205 15.64 0.03 13.79
C TYR A 205 15.80 0.05 15.31
N LEU A 206 15.00 0.86 16.02
CA LEU A 206 15.03 0.96 17.48
C LEU A 206 14.60 -0.34 18.18
N MET A 207 13.68 -1.12 17.61
CA MET A 207 13.31 -2.43 18.16
C MET A 207 14.52 -3.35 18.34
N TYR A 208 15.50 -3.27 17.44
CA TYR A 208 16.71 -4.08 17.48
C TYR A 208 17.80 -3.46 18.35
N HIS A 209 18.06 -2.16 18.20
CA HIS A 209 19.19 -1.47 18.84
C HIS A 209 18.90 -0.92 20.23
N LYS A 210 17.59 -0.75 20.59
CA LYS A 210 17.12 -0.28 21.89
C LYS A 210 15.97 -1.16 22.40
N PRO A 211 16.23 -2.46 22.68
CA PRO A 211 15.17 -3.39 23.09
C PRO A 211 14.49 -3.00 24.41
N GLU A 212 15.15 -2.18 25.24
CA GLU A 212 14.59 -1.62 26.47
C GLU A 212 13.37 -0.73 26.24
N LEU A 213 13.20 -0.16 25.04
CA LEU A 213 12.00 0.59 24.69
C LEU A 213 10.74 -0.29 24.61
N GLY A 214 10.93 -1.61 24.50
CA GLY A 214 9.83 -2.57 24.51
C GLY A 214 8.87 -2.46 23.31
N ILE A 215 9.29 -1.86 22.19
CA ILE A 215 8.50 -1.77 20.97
C ILE A 215 8.16 -3.19 20.47
N LYS A 216 6.87 -3.50 20.26
CA LYS A 216 6.40 -4.82 19.77
C LYS A 216 6.00 -4.80 18.32
N SER A 217 5.55 -3.64 17.84
CA SER A 217 5.19 -3.40 16.44
C SER A 217 5.65 -2.00 16.05
N PRO A 218 6.32 -1.82 14.91
CA PRO A 218 6.76 -0.50 14.49
C PRO A 218 5.59 0.44 14.14
N TYR A 219 4.36 -0.08 14.07
CA TYR A 219 3.13 0.69 13.75
C TYR A 219 2.27 0.96 15.00
N GLU A 220 2.60 0.40 16.14
CA GLU A 220 1.86 0.55 17.40
C GLU A 220 2.79 1.14 18.47
N LEU A 221 3.04 2.45 18.36
CA LEU A 221 3.98 3.16 19.22
C LEU A 221 3.24 4.00 20.27
N ASN A 222 3.61 3.84 21.54
CA ASN A 222 3.20 4.78 22.57
C ASN A 222 3.95 6.12 22.40
N GLN A 223 3.62 7.13 23.23
CA GLN A 223 4.16 8.48 23.07
C GLN A 223 5.69 8.54 23.22
N GLU A 224 6.29 7.74 24.11
CA GLU A 224 7.74 7.68 24.35
C GLU A 224 8.45 7.01 23.16
N GLN A 225 8.00 5.82 22.76
CA GLN A 225 8.53 5.08 21.63
C GLN A 225 8.47 5.90 20.33
N TYR A 226 7.36 6.61 20.15
CA TYR A 226 7.16 7.50 19.01
C TYR A 226 8.12 8.69 19.04
N ALA A 227 8.33 9.31 20.21
CA ALA A 227 9.28 10.41 20.34
C ALA A 227 10.71 9.97 20.01
N ASP A 228 11.13 8.80 20.49
CA ASP A 228 12.45 8.23 20.15
C ASP A 228 12.62 7.97 18.66
N ALA A 229 11.56 7.46 17.99
CA ALA A 229 11.57 7.26 16.54
C ALA A 229 11.72 8.59 15.77
N LEU A 230 10.99 9.64 16.19
CA LEU A 230 11.13 10.97 15.59
C LEU A 230 12.52 11.58 15.84
N ASP A 231 13.09 11.38 17.02
CA ASP A 231 14.44 11.87 17.33
C ASP A 231 15.51 11.19 16.48
N LEU A 232 15.35 9.89 16.21
CA LEU A 232 16.21 9.18 15.26
C LEU A 232 16.07 9.76 13.84
N LEU A 233 14.86 10.06 13.39
CA LEU A 233 14.62 10.68 12.09
C LEU A 233 15.20 12.10 12.01
N ARG A 234 15.16 12.89 13.09
CA ARG A 234 15.81 14.21 13.16
C ARG A 234 17.34 14.10 13.03
N GLN A 235 17.95 13.05 13.58
CA GLN A 235 19.36 12.75 13.39
C GLN A 235 19.63 12.34 11.94
N GLN A 236 18.83 11.43 11.40
CA GLN A 236 18.93 10.99 10.01
C GLN A 236 18.81 12.17 9.03
N ARG A 237 17.95 13.15 9.32
CA ARG A 237 17.75 14.33 8.44
C ARG A 237 19.05 15.04 8.08
N LYS A 238 20.06 15.01 8.96
CA LYS A 238 21.38 15.62 8.72
C LYS A 238 22.21 14.85 7.70
N LEU A 239 21.92 13.57 7.53
CA LEU A 239 22.62 12.66 6.63
C LEU A 239 22.00 12.62 5.25
N VAL A 240 20.67 12.82 5.19
CA VAL A 240 19.85 12.62 3.99
C VAL A 240 20.08 13.77 3.01
N SER A 241 20.49 13.43 1.79
CA SER A 241 20.55 14.35 0.65
C SER A 241 19.14 14.70 0.16
N ARG A 242 18.31 13.67 -0.03
CA ARG A 242 16.94 13.80 -0.51
C ARG A 242 16.04 12.77 0.16
N TYR A 243 14.83 13.19 0.54
CA TYR A 243 13.70 12.29 0.75
C TYR A 243 13.02 12.06 -0.59
N TRP A 244 12.88 10.80 -0.99
CA TRP A 244 12.32 10.44 -2.29
C TRP A 244 10.91 9.87 -2.14
N HIS A 245 10.00 10.27 -3.01
CA HIS A 245 8.66 9.68 -3.18
C HIS A 245 8.44 9.19 -4.63
N ASP A 246 9.31 9.57 -5.54
CA ASP A 246 9.32 9.09 -6.93
C ASP A 246 10.52 8.17 -7.14
N ALA A 247 10.23 6.90 -7.51
CA ALA A 247 11.24 5.86 -7.70
C ALA A 247 12.26 6.22 -8.81
N PHE A 248 11.82 6.90 -9.87
CA PHE A 248 12.69 7.29 -10.96
C PHE A 248 13.66 8.41 -10.57
N ILE A 249 13.19 9.36 -9.74
CA ILE A 249 14.07 10.40 -9.16
C ILE A 249 15.12 9.76 -8.26
N GLN A 250 14.75 8.77 -7.43
CA GLN A 250 15.72 8.04 -6.61
C GLN A 250 16.80 7.37 -7.48
N MET A 251 16.38 6.70 -8.55
CA MET A 251 17.31 6.03 -9.47
C MET A 251 18.25 7.02 -10.16
N ASP A 252 17.75 8.17 -10.59
CA ASP A 252 18.56 9.21 -11.21
C ASP A 252 19.61 9.77 -10.24
N ASP A 253 19.25 9.96 -8.97
CA ASP A 253 20.20 10.41 -7.94
C ASP A 253 21.31 9.37 -7.70
N PHE A 254 20.98 8.06 -7.72
CA PHE A 254 22.00 7.01 -7.64
C PHE A 254 22.96 6.99 -8.84
N LYS A 255 22.45 7.31 -10.04
CA LYS A 255 23.27 7.41 -11.26
C LYS A 255 24.16 8.63 -11.27
N ASN A 256 23.65 9.79 -10.84
CA ASN A 256 24.20 11.10 -11.19
C ASN A 256 24.66 11.92 -9.97
N GLU A 257 24.09 11.70 -8.78
CA GLU A 257 24.32 12.56 -7.59
C GLU A 257 25.21 11.89 -6.51
N GLY A 258 25.77 10.71 -6.83
CA GLY A 258 26.72 10.03 -5.95
C GLY A 258 26.11 9.42 -4.69
N MET A 259 24.83 9.04 -4.73
CA MET A 259 24.16 8.35 -3.63
C MET A 259 24.80 6.97 -3.38
N VAL A 260 24.89 6.59 -2.11
CA VAL A 260 25.59 5.38 -1.69
C VAL A 260 24.71 4.37 -0.98
N ALA A 261 23.67 4.81 -0.28
CA ALA A 261 22.71 3.93 0.39
C ALA A 261 21.35 4.60 0.52
N SER A 262 20.29 3.78 0.48
CA SER A 262 18.91 4.22 0.67
C SER A 262 17.99 3.06 1.05
N GLY A 263 16.96 3.32 1.84
CA GLY A 263 15.76 2.48 1.82
C GLY A 263 15.13 2.57 0.43
N SER A 264 14.80 1.42 -0.16
CA SER A 264 14.34 1.33 -1.54
C SER A 264 13.39 0.15 -1.72
N TRP A 265 12.68 0.11 -2.83
CA TRP A 265 11.99 -1.11 -3.24
C TRP A 265 12.90 -1.96 -4.16
N PRO A 266 12.70 -3.27 -4.24
CA PRO A 266 13.45 -4.12 -5.16
C PRO A 266 13.35 -3.66 -6.63
N PHE A 267 12.23 -3.03 -7.01
CA PHE A 267 12.01 -2.46 -8.33
C PHE A 267 13.15 -1.54 -8.81
N GLN A 268 13.55 -0.54 -8.01
CA GLN A 268 14.64 0.36 -8.35
C GLN A 268 15.97 -0.37 -8.46
N VAL A 269 16.21 -1.32 -7.54
CA VAL A 269 17.43 -2.13 -7.57
C VAL A 269 17.55 -2.92 -8.87
N ASN A 270 16.46 -3.57 -9.28
CA ASN A 270 16.40 -4.38 -10.49
C ASN A 270 16.58 -3.54 -11.75
N LEU A 271 15.90 -2.40 -11.87
CA LEU A 271 16.07 -1.51 -13.01
C LEU A 271 17.48 -0.97 -13.11
N LEU A 272 18.05 -0.46 -12.02
CA LEU A 272 19.44 0.03 -12.00
C LEU A 272 20.43 -1.09 -12.33
N ALA A 273 20.22 -2.30 -11.83
CA ALA A 273 21.08 -3.43 -12.16
C ALA A 273 20.96 -3.84 -13.64
N SER A 274 19.77 -3.80 -14.23
CA SER A 274 19.56 -4.06 -15.68
C SER A 274 20.28 -3.04 -16.55
N GLU A 275 20.37 -1.78 -16.09
CA GLU A 275 21.15 -0.70 -16.70
C GLU A 275 22.65 -0.79 -16.38
N LYS A 276 23.11 -1.89 -15.75
CA LYS A 276 24.51 -2.13 -15.34
C LYS A 276 25.04 -1.11 -14.32
N GLN A 277 24.17 -0.48 -13.55
CA GLN A 277 24.59 0.37 -12.45
C GLN A 277 25.16 -0.49 -11.31
N PRO A 278 26.18 0.01 -10.57
CA PRO A 278 26.88 -0.75 -9.55
C PRO A 278 26.05 -0.79 -8.23
N VAL A 279 24.83 -1.24 -8.28
CA VAL A 279 23.96 -1.35 -7.10
C VAL A 279 23.67 -2.79 -6.72
N ALA A 280 23.33 -3.00 -5.48
CA ALA A 280 22.75 -4.22 -4.94
C ALA A 280 21.90 -3.87 -3.71
N SER A 281 21.20 -4.84 -3.15
CA SER A 281 20.43 -4.66 -1.92
C SER A 281 20.59 -5.81 -0.95
N VAL A 282 20.24 -5.55 0.31
CA VAL A 282 20.19 -6.54 1.39
C VAL A 282 18.98 -6.27 2.27
N ILE A 283 18.51 -7.30 2.98
CA ILE A 283 17.68 -7.16 4.17
C ILE A 283 18.63 -7.18 5.37
N PRO A 284 18.77 -6.06 6.11
CA PRO A 284 19.71 -5.97 7.24
C PRO A 284 19.31 -6.86 8.42
N VAL A 285 20.21 -6.93 9.42
CA VAL A 285 20.01 -7.77 10.62
C VAL A 285 18.78 -7.40 11.45
N GLU A 286 18.35 -6.15 11.38
CA GLU A 286 17.14 -5.66 12.04
C GLU A 286 15.85 -6.14 11.37
N GLY A 287 15.97 -6.84 10.25
CA GLY A 287 14.85 -7.08 9.34
C GLY A 287 14.46 -5.82 8.57
N ALA A 288 13.27 -5.81 8.03
CA ALA A 288 12.77 -4.69 7.23
C ALA A 288 11.30 -4.44 7.49
N THR A 289 10.84 -3.23 7.26
CA THR A 289 9.43 -2.99 6.93
C THR A 289 9.19 -3.48 5.52
N GLY A 290 7.93 -3.62 5.15
CA GLY A 290 7.59 -4.07 3.80
C GLY A 290 6.15 -3.76 3.48
N TRP A 291 5.80 -4.02 2.26
CA TRP A 291 4.47 -3.77 1.72
C TRP A 291 3.84 -5.08 1.23
N ALA A 292 2.54 -5.16 1.39
CA ALA A 292 1.74 -6.24 0.82
C ALA A 292 0.48 -5.59 0.26
N ASP A 293 0.43 -5.51 -1.06
CA ASP A 293 -0.55 -4.72 -1.74
C ASP A 293 -1.79 -5.52 -2.09
N THR A 294 -2.90 -4.81 -2.09
CA THR A 294 -4.23 -5.38 -2.26
C THR A 294 -4.98 -4.62 -3.33
N THR A 295 -5.51 -5.31 -4.33
CA THR A 295 -6.46 -4.74 -5.28
C THR A 295 -7.83 -4.65 -4.62
N MET A 296 -8.31 -3.43 -4.39
CA MET A 296 -9.55 -3.13 -3.70
C MET A 296 -10.54 -2.41 -4.61
N MET A 297 -11.84 -2.72 -4.48
CA MET A 297 -12.88 -2.11 -5.29
C MET A 297 -13.46 -0.88 -4.61
N HIS A 298 -13.57 0.24 -5.34
CA HIS A 298 -14.19 1.46 -4.84
C HIS A 298 -15.65 1.21 -4.44
N ALA A 299 -16.11 1.91 -3.39
CA ALA A 299 -17.48 1.75 -2.90
C ALA A 299 -18.52 2.08 -3.97
N ASP A 300 -18.25 3.05 -4.83
CA ASP A 300 -19.11 3.53 -5.91
C ASP A 300 -18.56 3.15 -7.31
N SER A 301 -17.92 1.97 -7.43
CA SER A 301 -17.40 1.49 -8.74
C SER A 301 -18.51 1.44 -9.78
N GLU A 302 -18.27 2.07 -10.93
CA GLU A 302 -19.21 2.07 -12.06
C GLU A 302 -19.06 0.82 -12.94
N HIS A 303 -17.94 0.09 -12.82
CA HIS A 303 -17.61 -1.06 -13.66
C HIS A 303 -17.30 -2.33 -12.83
N PRO A 304 -18.21 -2.74 -11.93
CA PRO A 304 -17.91 -3.81 -10.97
C PRO A 304 -17.65 -5.20 -11.62
N ASN A 305 -18.25 -5.50 -12.78
CA ASN A 305 -17.95 -6.76 -13.47
C ASN A 305 -16.53 -6.75 -14.04
N CYS A 306 -16.11 -5.66 -14.70
CA CYS A 306 -14.73 -5.50 -15.19
C CYS A 306 -13.74 -5.51 -14.01
N ALA A 307 -14.10 -4.92 -12.86
CA ALA A 307 -13.28 -4.94 -11.65
C ALA A 307 -13.06 -6.37 -11.12
N TYR A 308 -14.11 -7.19 -11.03
CA TYR A 308 -13.98 -8.60 -10.66
C TYR A 308 -13.18 -9.42 -11.69
N MET A 309 -13.38 -9.17 -12.98
CA MET A 309 -12.58 -9.81 -14.04
C MET A 309 -11.11 -9.46 -13.91
N TRP A 310 -10.79 -8.20 -13.56
CA TRP A 310 -9.40 -7.77 -13.31
C TRP A 310 -8.81 -8.45 -12.08
N MET A 311 -9.56 -8.52 -10.96
CA MET A 311 -9.13 -9.22 -9.76
C MET A 311 -8.82 -10.70 -10.04
N GLU A 312 -9.65 -11.39 -10.81
CA GLU A 312 -9.40 -12.78 -11.23
C GLU A 312 -8.17 -12.86 -12.13
N HIS A 313 -8.07 -12.00 -13.14
CA HIS A 313 -6.95 -11.97 -14.07
C HIS A 313 -5.62 -11.72 -13.36
N SER A 314 -5.60 -10.80 -12.40
CA SER A 314 -4.40 -10.42 -11.65
C SER A 314 -3.85 -11.56 -10.77
N LEU A 315 -4.63 -12.58 -10.46
CA LEU A 315 -4.22 -13.78 -9.73
C LEU A 315 -3.80 -14.95 -10.65
N ALA A 316 -3.78 -14.77 -11.96
CA ALA A 316 -3.29 -15.79 -12.87
C ALA A 316 -1.79 -16.02 -12.63
N SER A 317 -1.39 -17.30 -12.50
CA SER A 317 -0.03 -17.66 -12.12
C SER A 317 1.05 -17.12 -13.06
N ASN A 318 0.80 -17.14 -14.38
CA ASN A 318 1.72 -16.56 -15.36
C ASN A 318 1.85 -15.05 -15.22
N LEU A 319 0.75 -14.32 -14.98
CA LEU A 319 0.79 -12.87 -14.73
C LEU A 319 1.57 -12.58 -13.44
N GLN A 320 1.26 -13.29 -12.35
CA GLN A 320 1.94 -13.16 -11.07
C GLN A 320 3.45 -13.44 -11.19
N SER A 321 3.82 -14.38 -12.05
CA SER A 321 5.20 -14.72 -12.36
C SER A 321 5.91 -13.53 -13.05
N ASP A 322 5.33 -13.02 -14.13
CA ASP A 322 5.92 -11.91 -14.91
C ASP A 322 5.97 -10.62 -14.08
N LEU A 323 4.90 -10.31 -13.34
CA LEU A 323 4.82 -9.18 -12.43
C LEU A 323 5.90 -9.23 -11.34
N SER A 324 6.13 -10.40 -10.75
CA SER A 324 7.12 -10.56 -9.70
C SER A 324 8.56 -10.39 -10.20
N VAL A 325 8.85 -10.82 -11.42
CA VAL A 325 10.16 -10.58 -12.07
C VAL A 325 10.32 -9.10 -12.38
N TRP A 326 9.31 -8.49 -12.99
CA TRP A 326 9.33 -7.07 -13.33
C TRP A 326 9.56 -6.17 -12.13
N PHE A 327 8.82 -6.42 -11.06
CA PHE A 327 8.86 -5.56 -9.88
C PHE A 327 9.95 -5.97 -8.86
N GLY A 328 10.50 -7.19 -8.96
CA GLY A 328 11.40 -7.73 -7.95
C GLY A 328 10.67 -8.04 -6.64
N ALA A 329 9.42 -8.48 -6.74
CA ALA A 329 8.53 -8.75 -5.62
C ALA A 329 8.22 -10.24 -5.49
N ASN A 330 7.51 -10.61 -4.44
CA ASN A 330 6.95 -11.93 -4.28
C ASN A 330 5.51 -11.97 -4.76
N PRO A 331 5.13 -13.01 -5.52
CA PRO A 331 3.76 -13.15 -6.00
C PRO A 331 2.79 -13.47 -4.86
N ALA A 332 1.54 -13.04 -5.00
CA ALA A 332 0.47 -13.45 -4.10
C ALA A 332 0.04 -14.92 -4.34
N VAL A 333 0.41 -15.49 -5.47
CA VAL A 333 0.13 -16.88 -5.87
C VAL A 333 1.44 -17.67 -5.89
N PRO A 334 1.73 -18.53 -4.89
CA PRO A 334 3.02 -19.23 -4.76
C PRO A 334 3.39 -20.10 -5.97
N ALA A 335 2.40 -20.66 -6.69
CA ALA A 335 2.63 -21.43 -7.89
C ALA A 335 3.39 -20.66 -8.98
N ALA A 336 3.29 -19.32 -8.99
CA ALA A 336 4.01 -18.46 -9.91
C ALA A 336 5.54 -18.57 -9.82
N CYS A 337 6.06 -19.05 -8.67
CA CYS A 337 7.48 -19.31 -8.50
C CYS A 337 7.96 -20.65 -9.08
N THR A 338 7.06 -21.59 -9.36
CA THR A 338 7.44 -23.00 -9.59
C THR A 338 6.75 -23.70 -10.76
N ASP A 339 5.65 -23.16 -11.28
CA ASP A 339 4.85 -23.85 -12.30
C ASP A 339 5.38 -23.65 -13.74
N GLY A 340 6.36 -22.79 -13.94
CA GLY A 340 7.01 -22.53 -15.24
C GLY A 340 6.10 -21.87 -16.29
N ARG A 341 5.01 -21.21 -15.86
CA ARG A 341 4.08 -20.55 -16.79
C ARG A 341 4.48 -19.13 -17.17
N GLY A 342 5.41 -18.52 -16.43
CA GLY A 342 5.94 -17.19 -16.68
C GLY A 342 7.45 -17.16 -16.47
N MET A 343 8.00 -15.97 -16.25
CA MET A 343 9.45 -15.72 -16.19
C MET A 343 10.08 -15.97 -14.81
N GLN A 344 9.28 -16.04 -13.73
CA GLN A 344 9.77 -16.22 -12.37
C GLN A 344 10.22 -17.64 -12.11
N THR A 345 11.18 -17.79 -11.20
CA THR A 345 11.73 -19.06 -10.76
C THR A 345 11.69 -19.17 -9.24
N ALA A 346 11.81 -20.40 -8.71
CA ALA A 346 11.91 -20.61 -7.27
C ALA A 346 13.09 -19.86 -6.65
N GLU A 347 14.25 -19.87 -7.34
CA GLU A 347 15.44 -19.12 -6.90
C GLU A 347 15.19 -17.60 -6.91
N GLY A 348 14.51 -17.09 -7.96
CA GLY A 348 14.15 -15.66 -8.02
C GLY A 348 13.20 -15.24 -6.91
N CYS A 349 12.21 -16.05 -6.57
CA CYS A 349 11.35 -15.78 -5.42
C CYS A 349 12.12 -15.78 -4.09
N THR A 350 13.05 -16.73 -3.88
CA THR A 350 13.91 -16.73 -2.70
C THR A 350 14.77 -15.47 -2.63
N LEU A 351 15.34 -15.03 -3.76
CA LEU A 351 16.12 -13.79 -3.84
C LEU A 351 15.27 -12.54 -3.55
N ASN A 352 14.00 -12.55 -3.89
CA ASN A 352 13.04 -11.50 -3.58
C ASN A 352 12.55 -11.53 -2.11
N GLY A 353 13.03 -12.47 -1.29
CA GLY A 353 12.70 -12.56 0.13
C GLY A 353 11.49 -13.43 0.45
N LEU A 354 11.09 -14.39 -0.41
CA LEU A 354 9.99 -15.31 -0.15
C LEU A 354 10.13 -16.02 1.21
N ASP A 355 11.36 -16.42 1.55
CA ASP A 355 11.71 -17.13 2.77
C ASP A 355 11.86 -16.20 3.99
N ASP A 356 11.89 -14.88 3.76
CA ASP A 356 12.05 -13.85 4.80
C ASP A 356 10.73 -13.24 5.27
N PHE A 357 9.58 -13.80 4.89
CA PHE A 357 8.25 -13.27 5.21
C PHE A 357 8.09 -12.87 6.67
N GLU A 358 8.56 -13.71 7.60
CA GLU A 358 8.45 -13.45 9.05
C GLU A 358 9.38 -12.33 9.56
N LYS A 359 10.42 -12.00 8.78
CA LYS A 359 11.34 -10.89 9.11
C LYS A 359 10.81 -9.54 8.65
N ILE A 360 9.74 -9.54 7.83
CA ILE A 360 9.15 -8.33 7.27
C ILE A 360 8.02 -7.85 8.17
N LYS A 361 8.06 -6.58 8.52
CA LYS A 361 7.00 -5.88 9.23
C LYS A 361 6.14 -5.14 8.21
N PHE A 362 5.06 -5.80 7.76
CA PHE A 362 4.19 -5.25 6.72
C PHE A 362 3.48 -3.99 7.17
N TRP A 363 3.41 -3.01 6.29
CA TRP A 363 2.78 -1.72 6.52
C TRP A 363 1.32 -1.89 6.99
N THR A 364 0.99 -1.19 8.06
CA THR A 364 -0.37 -1.06 8.56
C THR A 364 -0.58 0.37 9.05
N THR A 365 -1.84 0.83 9.06
CA THR A 365 -2.15 2.18 9.54
C THR A 365 -1.94 2.27 11.05
N PRO A 366 -1.07 3.17 11.56
CA PRO A 366 -0.98 3.46 12.98
C PRO A 366 -2.32 3.94 13.58
N VAL A 367 -2.71 3.35 14.69
CA VAL A 367 -4.00 3.57 15.34
C VAL A 367 -3.84 4.28 16.68
N SER A 368 -4.92 4.87 17.20
CA SER A 368 -4.90 5.54 18.51
C SER A 368 -4.91 4.60 19.70
N ARG A 369 -5.25 3.33 19.48
CA ARG A 369 -5.27 2.28 20.52
C ARG A 369 -4.60 1.04 19.97
N CYS A 370 -3.52 0.64 20.60
CA CYS A 370 -2.78 -0.56 20.27
C CYS A 370 -3.54 -1.84 20.60
N LYS A 371 -3.10 -2.97 20.05
CA LYS A 371 -3.64 -4.30 20.40
C LYS A 371 -3.46 -4.64 21.89
N SER A 372 -2.44 -4.09 22.54
CA SER A 372 -2.25 -4.13 24.00
C SER A 372 -3.30 -3.37 24.79
N GLN A 373 -4.21 -2.64 24.13
CA GLN A 373 -5.18 -1.68 24.67
C GLN A 373 -4.56 -0.41 25.27
N ASP A 374 -3.26 -0.22 25.12
CA ASP A 374 -2.57 1.02 25.50
C ASP A 374 -2.86 2.13 24.50
N GLU A 375 -2.64 3.37 24.93
CA GLU A 375 -2.73 4.53 24.04
C GLU A 375 -1.54 4.55 23.09
N CYS A 376 -1.83 4.62 21.78
CA CYS A 376 -0.84 4.72 20.72
C CYS A 376 -1.00 6.01 19.92
N VAL A 377 0.07 6.41 19.27
CA VAL A 377 0.09 7.62 18.46
C VAL A 377 -0.51 7.33 17.08
N PRO A 378 -1.66 7.95 16.74
CA PRO A 378 -2.37 7.66 15.48
C PRO A 378 -1.70 8.31 14.27
N TYR A 379 -2.00 7.77 13.08
CA TYR A 379 -1.36 8.15 11.82
C TYR A 379 -1.41 9.65 11.50
N TYR A 380 -2.49 10.36 11.83
CA TYR A 380 -2.57 11.81 11.57
C TYR A 380 -1.47 12.61 12.31
N ARG A 381 -1.01 12.11 13.47
CA ARG A 381 0.13 12.69 14.20
C ARG A 381 1.43 12.37 13.47
N TRP A 382 1.57 11.16 12.92
CA TRP A 382 2.73 10.80 12.10
C TRP A 382 2.87 11.72 10.90
N VAL A 383 1.77 11.99 10.18
CA VAL A 383 1.74 12.94 9.06
C VAL A 383 2.22 14.32 9.49
N SER A 384 1.63 14.87 10.55
CA SER A 384 1.94 16.21 11.04
C SER A 384 3.40 16.37 11.48
N ASP A 385 3.88 15.41 12.29
CA ASP A 385 5.19 15.50 12.91
C ASP A 385 6.31 15.14 11.92
N TYR A 386 6.05 14.20 10.97
CA TYR A 386 6.98 13.86 9.90
C TYR A 386 7.27 15.06 8.98
N ILE A 387 6.24 15.83 8.61
CA ILE A 387 6.42 17.08 7.85
C ILE A 387 7.37 18.04 8.59
N GLY A 388 7.27 18.11 9.93
CA GLY A 388 8.20 18.86 10.75
C GLY A 388 9.65 18.35 10.63
N VAL A 389 9.84 17.04 10.69
CA VAL A 389 11.18 16.41 10.58
C VAL A 389 11.84 16.69 9.22
N ILE A 390 11.14 16.40 8.10
CA ILE A 390 11.72 16.63 6.76
C ILE A 390 11.94 18.12 6.48
N GLY A 391 11.14 19.00 7.08
CA GLY A 391 11.33 20.45 7.05
C GLY A 391 12.42 20.98 7.99
N GLY A 392 13.11 20.10 8.73
CA GLY A 392 14.21 20.47 9.63
C GLY A 392 13.78 21.05 10.97
N ARG A 393 12.61 20.67 11.51
CA ARG A 393 12.07 21.10 12.80
C ARG A 393 12.05 19.98 13.84
#